data_648e564a331ed9b9766477ebd581d80f
#
_entry.id   648e564a331ed9b9766477ebd581d80f
#
_cell.length_a   1.000
_cell.length_b   1.000
_cell.length_c   1.000
_cell.angle_alpha   90.00
_cell.angle_beta   90.00
_cell.angle_gamma   90.00
#
_symmetry.space_group_name_H-M   'P 1'
#
loop_
_entity.id
_entity.type
_entity.pdbx_description
1 polymer ?
#
loop_
_entity_poly.entity_id
_entity_poly.type
_entity_poly.pdbx_seq_one_letter_code
_entity_poly.pdbx_strand_id
1 'polypeptide(L)'
;MKIELITRHEPPCVYCESAKGFLDNRKKTYSETVVGVDITREQLLERFPTARSFPVVVIDDMPIGGFQQLKDYFLSADVSRMSI
;
A
#
# COMPACT_ATOMS: atom_id res chain seq x y z
N MET A 1 8.08 3.39 11.50
CA MET A 1 7.55 2.63 10.36
C MET A 1 7.34 3.57 9.19
N LYS A 2 7.90 3.23 8.05
CA LYS A 2 7.77 4.01 6.83
C LYS A 2 6.78 3.31 5.89
N ILE A 3 5.69 3.99 5.57
CA ILE A 3 4.64 3.42 4.73
C ILE A 3 4.59 4.20 3.42
N GLU A 4 4.59 3.48 2.31
CA GLU A 4 4.43 4.06 0.98
C GLU A 4 3.32 3.31 0.26
N LEU A 5 2.39 4.05 -0.35
CA LEU A 5 1.38 3.49 -1.24
C LEU A 5 1.73 3.85 -2.67
N ILE A 6 1.83 2.85 -3.52
CA ILE A 6 2.02 3.08 -4.95
C ILE A 6 0.66 2.87 -5.59
N THR A 7 0.11 3.93 -6.17
CA THR A 7 -1.27 3.98 -6.64
C THR A 7 -1.33 4.37 -8.12
N ARG A 8 -2.55 4.41 -8.66
CA ARG A 8 -2.82 4.97 -9.98
C ARG A 8 -4.09 5.79 -9.90
N HIS A 9 -4.23 6.78 -10.79
CA HIS A 9 -5.45 7.57 -10.91
C HIS A 9 -6.26 7.20 -12.15
N GLU A 10 -5.59 6.74 -13.21
CA GLU A 10 -6.20 6.36 -14.46
C GLU A 10 -5.75 4.95 -14.87
N PRO A 11 -6.67 4.00 -14.97
CA PRO A 11 -8.07 4.08 -14.56
C PRO A 11 -8.22 4.21 -13.05
N PRO A 12 -9.41 4.64 -12.55
CA PRO A 12 -9.63 4.81 -11.11
C PRO A 12 -9.35 3.51 -10.34
N CYS A 13 -8.84 3.66 -9.14
CA CYS A 13 -8.47 2.52 -8.32
C CYS A 13 -9.21 2.57 -6.98
N VAL A 14 -10.26 1.77 -6.85
CA VAL A 14 -11.08 1.73 -5.64
C VAL A 14 -10.26 1.26 -4.44
N TYR A 15 -9.45 0.24 -4.62
CA TYR A 15 -8.63 -0.30 -3.52
C TYR A 15 -7.53 0.67 -3.09
N CYS A 16 -7.05 1.53 -4.00
CA CYS A 16 -6.11 2.58 -3.62
C CYS A 16 -6.76 3.57 -2.66
N GLU A 17 -7.99 3.97 -2.95
CA GLU A 17 -8.74 4.87 -2.08
C GLU A 17 -9.08 4.20 -0.75
N SER A 18 -9.42 2.93 -0.77
CA SER A 18 -9.69 2.17 0.45
C SER A 18 -8.44 2.08 1.33
N ALA A 19 -7.28 1.89 0.73
CA ALA A 19 -6.02 1.82 1.48
C ALA A 19 -5.69 3.15 2.14
N LYS A 20 -5.90 4.26 1.43
CA LYS A 20 -5.69 5.59 2.01
C LYS A 20 -6.62 5.82 3.19
N GLY A 21 -7.91 5.52 3.03
CA GLY A 21 -8.90 5.66 4.10
C GLY A 21 -8.58 4.80 5.31
N PHE A 22 -8.12 3.58 5.08
CA PHE A 22 -7.72 2.67 6.16
C PHE A 22 -6.58 3.27 6.99
N LEU A 23 -5.56 3.81 6.34
CA LEU A 23 -4.43 4.43 7.03
C LEU A 23 -4.82 5.73 7.72
N ASP A 24 -5.66 6.55 7.08
CA ASP A 24 -6.16 7.79 7.66
C ASP A 24 -6.96 7.51 8.93
N ASN A 25 -7.82 6.51 8.92
CA ASN A 25 -8.62 6.14 10.09
C ASN A 25 -7.75 5.67 11.25
N ARG A 26 -6.60 5.10 10.95
CA ARG A 26 -5.64 4.66 11.96
C ARG A 26 -4.62 5.73 12.32
N LYS A 27 -4.75 6.92 11.73
CA LYS A 27 -3.85 8.06 11.96
C LYS A 27 -2.40 7.70 11.65
N LYS A 28 -2.20 6.90 10.62
CA LYS A 28 -0.86 6.54 10.13
C LYS A 28 -0.45 7.48 9.02
N THR A 29 0.75 8.00 9.09
CA THR A 29 1.30 8.80 8.00
C THR A 29 1.87 7.88 6.92
N TYR A 30 1.73 8.30 5.67
CA TYR A 30 2.26 7.55 4.54
C TYR A 30 2.57 8.50 3.39
N SER A 31 3.41 8.06 2.46
CA SER A 31 3.64 8.76 1.21
C SER A 31 2.87 8.05 0.10
N GLU A 32 2.49 8.80 -0.92
CA GLU A 32 1.82 8.24 -2.09
C GLU A 32 2.66 8.49 -3.33
N THR A 33 2.91 7.43 -4.09
CA THR A 33 3.60 7.50 -5.38
C THR A 33 2.61 7.06 -6.45
N VAL A 34 2.34 7.93 -7.41
CA VAL A 34 1.30 7.68 -8.42
C VAL A 34 1.95 7.27 -9.73
N VAL A 35 1.63 6.07 -10.21
CA VAL A 35 2.12 5.59 -11.50
C VAL A 35 1.42 6.38 -12.61
N GLY A 36 2.22 6.90 -13.53
CA GLY A 36 1.73 7.78 -14.59
C GLY A 36 1.87 9.25 -14.27
N VAL A 37 2.19 9.60 -13.02
CA VAL A 37 2.42 10.97 -12.57
C VAL A 37 3.82 11.11 -11.98
N ASP A 38 4.10 10.32 -10.93
CA ASP A 38 5.38 10.41 -10.21
C ASP A 38 6.42 9.46 -10.79
N ILE A 39 6.01 8.28 -11.19
CA ILE A 39 6.87 7.28 -11.82
C ILE A 39 6.16 6.63 -12.98
N THR A 40 6.93 5.98 -13.86
CA THR A 40 6.37 5.19 -14.96
C THR A 40 6.08 3.76 -14.47
N ARG A 41 5.30 3.03 -15.27
CA ARG A 41 5.06 1.62 -14.99
C ARG A 41 6.36 0.82 -15.03
N GLU A 42 7.24 1.16 -15.97
CA GLU A 42 8.54 0.51 -16.10
C GLU A 42 9.38 0.71 -14.84
N GLN A 43 9.37 1.93 -14.30
CA GLN A 43 10.08 2.23 -13.06
C GLN A 43 9.52 1.45 -11.88
N LEU A 44 8.20 1.28 -11.82
CA LEU A 44 7.57 0.46 -10.79
C LEU A 44 8.07 -0.99 -10.88
N LEU A 45 8.09 -1.55 -12.09
CA LEU A 45 8.50 -2.94 -12.29
C LEU A 45 10.00 -3.15 -12.07
N GLU A 46 10.82 -2.12 -12.32
CA GLU A 46 12.24 -2.19 -11.97
C GLU A 46 12.43 -2.27 -10.46
N ARG A 47 11.63 -1.51 -9.72
CA ARG A 47 11.70 -1.47 -8.27
C ARG A 47 11.06 -2.69 -7.62
N PHE A 48 9.91 -3.11 -8.14
CA PHE A 48 9.15 -4.26 -7.63
C PHE A 48 8.69 -5.14 -8.79
N PRO A 49 9.54 -6.06 -9.26
CA PRO A 49 9.23 -6.88 -10.45
C PRO A 49 7.97 -7.74 -10.32
N THR A 50 7.53 -8.04 -9.10
CA THR A 50 6.35 -8.87 -8.87
C THR A 50 5.07 -8.06 -8.71
N ALA A 51 5.15 -6.74 -8.81
CA ALA A 51 3.96 -5.88 -8.68
C ALA A 51 2.98 -6.17 -9.81
N ARG A 52 1.73 -6.53 -9.48
CA ARG A 52 0.72 -6.91 -10.48
C ARG A 52 -0.57 -6.14 -10.36
N SER A 53 -0.82 -5.53 -9.23
CA SER A 53 -2.08 -4.84 -8.97
C SER A 53 -1.84 -3.63 -8.10
N PHE A 54 -2.84 -2.77 -7.99
CA PHE A 54 -2.79 -1.57 -7.18
C PHE A 54 -3.79 -1.67 -6.04
N PRO A 55 -3.49 -1.09 -4.89
CA PRO A 55 -2.23 -0.41 -4.58
C PRO A 55 -1.09 -1.40 -4.33
N VAL A 56 0.15 -0.94 -4.50
CA VAL A 56 1.31 -1.67 -3.99
C VAL A 56 1.68 -1.03 -2.66
N VAL A 57 1.61 -1.79 -1.59
CA VAL A 57 1.88 -1.30 -0.24
C VAL A 57 3.32 -1.66 0.13
N VAL A 58 4.09 -0.66 0.50
CA VAL A 58 5.50 -0.83 0.86
C VAL A 58 5.68 -0.37 2.30
N ILE A 59 6.21 -1.23 3.13
CA ILE A 59 6.48 -0.91 4.55
C ILE A 59 7.96 -1.13 4.81
N ASP A 60 8.63 -0.07 5.26
CA ASP A 60 10.08 -0.09 5.53
C ASP A 60 10.87 -0.66 4.35
N ASP A 61 10.52 -0.17 3.14
CA ASP A 61 11.14 -0.52 1.85
C ASP A 61 10.84 -1.94 1.38
N MET A 62 9.92 -2.65 2.03
CA MET A 62 9.52 -4.00 1.63
C MET A 62 8.10 -4.01 1.08
N PRO A 63 7.88 -4.51 -0.15
CA PRO A 63 6.53 -4.63 -0.67
C PRO A 63 5.80 -5.77 0.05
N ILE A 64 4.65 -5.46 0.65
CA ILE A 64 3.88 -6.46 1.39
C ILE A 64 2.66 -6.96 0.60
N GLY A 65 2.33 -6.30 -0.49
CA GLY A 65 1.20 -6.67 -1.33
C GLY A 65 0.23 -5.52 -1.55
N GLY A 66 -1.05 -5.84 -1.63
CA GLY A 66 -2.10 -4.87 -1.88
C GLY A 66 -2.90 -4.51 -0.63
N PHE A 67 -4.13 -4.05 -0.84
CA PHE A 67 -4.99 -3.60 0.25
C PHE A 67 -5.29 -4.72 1.26
N GLN A 68 -5.52 -5.93 0.78
CA GLN A 68 -5.80 -7.05 1.69
C GLN A 68 -4.62 -7.31 2.62
N GLN A 69 -3.41 -7.30 2.08
CA GLN A 69 -2.20 -7.51 2.87
C GLN A 69 -1.96 -6.35 3.84
N LEU A 70 -2.33 -5.13 3.46
CA LEU A 70 -2.26 -3.99 4.37
C LEU A 70 -3.16 -4.20 5.58
N LYS A 71 -4.41 -4.61 5.35
CA LYS A 71 -5.33 -4.89 6.44
C LYS A 71 -4.81 -6.01 7.33
N ASP A 72 -4.35 -7.09 6.72
CA ASP A 72 -3.82 -8.23 7.46
C ASP A 72 -2.63 -7.84 8.32
N TYR A 73 -1.75 -7.01 7.79
CA TYR A 73 -0.57 -6.55 8.51
C TYR A 73 -0.95 -5.87 9.83
N PHE A 74 -1.90 -4.95 9.79
CA PHE A 74 -2.30 -4.21 10.98
C PHE A 74 -3.27 -4.99 11.86
N LEU A 75 -4.22 -5.71 11.29
CA LEU A 75 -5.22 -6.45 12.06
C LEU A 75 -4.62 -7.69 12.72
N SER A 76 -3.69 -8.36 12.07
CA SER A 76 -3.01 -9.51 12.68
C SER A 76 -2.22 -9.09 13.91
N ALA A 77 -1.56 -7.93 13.87
CA ALA A 77 -0.84 -7.41 15.02
C ALA A 77 -1.79 -7.16 16.19
N ASP A 78 -2.98 -6.58 15.90
CA ASP A 78 -3.99 -6.31 16.92
C ASP A 78 -4.54 -7.62 17.52
N VAL A 79 -4.81 -8.59 16.67
CA VAL A 79 -5.31 -9.90 17.09
C VAL A 79 -4.28 -10.61 17.99
N SER A 80 -3.00 -10.54 17.62
CA SER A 80 -1.94 -11.14 18.42
C SER A 80 -1.89 -10.56 19.81
N ARG A 81 -2.16 -9.27 19.96
CA ARG A 81 -2.23 -8.64 21.28
C ARG A 81 -3.44 -9.11 22.09
N MET A 82 -4.53 -9.35 21.40
CA MET A 82 -5.80 -9.70 22.06
C MET A 82 -5.87 -11.17 22.47
N SER A 83 -5.10 -12.02 21.82
CA SER A 83 -5.16 -13.46 22.07
C SER A 83 -4.39 -13.89 23.32
N ILE A 84 -3.86 -12.98 24.04
CA ILE A 84 -3.19 -13.23 25.31
C ILE A 84 -4.17 -12.98 26.46
#